data_3491f158c2ce33026b73b4463228894b
#
_entry.id   3491f158c2ce33026b73b4463228894b
#
_cell.length_a   1.000
_cell.length_b   1.000
_cell.length_c   1.000
_cell.angle_alpha   90.00
_cell.angle_beta   90.00
_cell.angle_gamma   90.00
#
_symmetry.space_group_name_H-M   'P 1'
#
loop_
_entity.id
_entity.type
_entity.pdbx_description
1 polymer ?
#
loop_
_entity_poly.entity_id
_entity_poly.type
_entity_poly.pdbx_seq_one_letter_code
_entity_poly.pdbx_strand_id
1 'polypeptide(L)'
;MNALQRDLKKLVPLVESLGAEKAAADPHRQRFHLQPPVGWLNDPNGLCVYGGQYHAFFQYGPFDVNGGVKHWGHAVSTDLLHWEQLPVMLYPDEPFDCHGAYSGSALVEDGTMYLYYTGNVKHPGNFDYIKEGRGHNVCLAVSKDGVTLDSKQCLLTNRDYPAGLTCHVRDPKVFAYEGRYYMVLGARTLEDKGEVLVLESTDKLRWTHINTLTTPEPFGYMWECPDLFCLDGQWYLAVSPQGIDCQNVYGCGWFAIHGDWRRDCTLSEFHELDAGFDYYAPQSFVDGNGRRIQIGWMGMPDADYGNAPTVAYGWQHCFTVPRVLTTGPDGTLLQNPVPELDAQRSAAALHAASGEEVFLAPRFDLTAAPAGDFCLTVAQGVQLVYTEQDCTCTLRFTDPALADGRTVRRARLAAPCRSLRVVGDNSSLEIFLNGGATVFSTRYYPAPGDVSVKLTGAACELCNL
;
A
#
# COMPACT_ATOMS: atom_id res chain seq x y z
N MET A 1 16.77 24.48 -10.88
CA MET A 1 16.57 24.38 -9.40
C MET A 1 16.19 25.75 -8.85
N ASN A 2 14.95 25.90 -8.39
CA ASN A 2 14.46 27.13 -7.78
C ASN A 2 14.93 27.28 -6.31
N ALA A 3 14.60 28.41 -5.63
CA ALA A 3 15.06 28.68 -4.27
C ALA A 3 14.48 27.67 -3.27
N LEU A 4 13.19 27.37 -3.35
CA LEU A 4 12.51 26.43 -2.45
C LEU A 4 13.11 25.03 -2.55
N GLN A 5 13.37 24.55 -3.76
CA GLN A 5 14.00 23.25 -4.00
C GLN A 5 15.41 23.17 -3.35
N ARG A 6 16.21 24.25 -3.47
CA ARG A 6 17.53 24.30 -2.83
C ARG A 6 17.45 24.20 -1.30
N ASP A 7 16.44 24.84 -0.71
CA ASP A 7 16.24 24.83 0.73
C ASP A 7 15.73 23.47 1.20
N LEU A 8 14.74 22.88 0.55
CA LEU A 8 14.21 21.55 0.85
C LEU A 8 15.29 20.46 0.70
N LYS A 9 16.12 20.52 -0.34
CA LYS A 9 17.26 19.60 -0.53
C LYS A 9 18.34 19.68 0.56
N LYS A 10 18.39 20.75 1.33
CA LYS A 10 19.25 20.89 2.50
C LYS A 10 18.56 20.48 3.79
N LEU A 11 17.29 20.87 3.94
CA LEU A 11 16.53 20.66 5.17
C LEU A 11 16.14 19.20 5.38
N VAL A 12 15.74 18.49 4.33
CA VAL A 12 15.32 17.08 4.45
C VAL A 12 16.48 16.22 4.98
N PRO A 13 17.67 16.17 4.36
CA PRO A 13 18.79 15.39 4.90
C PRO A 13 19.23 15.82 6.31
N LEU A 14 19.09 17.11 6.65
CA LEU A 14 19.38 17.60 7.99
C LEU A 14 18.42 17.01 9.02
N VAL A 15 17.12 17.03 8.76
CA VAL A 15 16.11 16.47 9.67
C VAL A 15 16.27 14.96 9.79
N GLU A 16 16.53 14.26 8.70
CA GLU A 16 16.84 12.83 8.70
C GLU A 16 18.06 12.51 9.56
N SER A 17 19.16 13.27 9.40
CA SER A 17 20.37 13.10 10.20
C SER A 17 20.14 13.37 11.68
N LEU A 18 19.37 14.40 12.03
CA LEU A 18 19.06 14.74 13.43
C LEU A 18 18.15 13.70 14.12
N GLY A 19 17.25 13.06 13.35
CA GLY A 19 16.33 12.04 13.87
C GLY A 19 16.88 10.61 13.81
N ALA A 20 17.93 10.35 13.04
CA ALA A 20 18.39 9.00 12.68
C ALA A 20 18.72 8.12 13.91
N GLU A 21 19.47 8.64 14.87
CA GLU A 21 19.87 7.91 16.08
C GLU A 21 18.64 7.49 16.90
N LYS A 22 17.73 8.43 17.11
CA LYS A 22 16.49 8.18 17.86
C LYS A 22 15.60 7.15 17.16
N ALA A 23 15.40 7.28 15.84
CA ALA A 23 14.61 6.34 15.06
C ALA A 23 15.24 4.94 15.03
N ALA A 24 16.57 4.86 14.90
CA ALA A 24 17.29 3.57 14.89
C ALA A 24 17.25 2.84 16.25
N ALA A 25 17.08 3.58 17.35
CA ALA A 25 17.00 3.00 18.70
C ALA A 25 15.63 2.37 19.01
N ASP A 26 14.63 2.50 18.11
CA ASP A 26 13.30 1.93 18.32
C ASP A 26 13.33 0.40 18.15
N PRO A 27 12.96 -0.40 19.17
CA PRO A 27 12.88 -1.84 19.06
C PRO A 27 11.80 -2.33 18.08
N HIS A 28 10.85 -1.48 17.71
CA HIS A 28 9.77 -1.79 16.77
C HIS A 28 10.17 -1.54 15.30
N ARG A 29 11.40 -1.07 15.01
CA ARG A 29 11.92 -0.98 13.62
C ARG A 29 11.89 -2.35 12.97
N GLN A 30 11.33 -2.41 11.77
CA GLN A 30 11.14 -3.65 11.03
C GLN A 30 12.36 -4.00 10.19
N ARG A 31 12.50 -5.29 9.83
CA ARG A 31 13.64 -5.81 9.10
C ARG A 31 13.39 -5.98 7.63
N PHE A 32 12.18 -6.40 7.26
CA PHE A 32 11.80 -6.76 5.89
C PHE A 32 10.82 -5.76 5.26
N HIS A 33 10.41 -4.76 5.99
CA HIS A 33 9.44 -3.77 5.53
C HIS A 33 10.15 -2.46 5.22
N LEU A 34 9.79 -1.83 4.10
CA LEU A 34 10.22 -0.48 3.84
C LEU A 34 9.53 0.48 4.82
N GLN A 35 10.31 1.34 5.45
CA GLN A 35 9.87 2.31 6.44
C GLN A 35 10.64 3.61 6.28
N PRO A 36 10.10 4.77 6.70
CA PRO A 36 10.78 6.04 6.51
C PRO A 36 12.02 6.12 7.42
N PRO A 37 13.05 6.88 7.03
CA PRO A 37 14.19 7.13 7.92
C PRO A 37 13.77 7.87 9.19
N VAL A 38 12.86 8.85 9.06
CA VAL A 38 12.19 9.60 10.13
C VAL A 38 10.84 10.09 9.63
N GLY A 39 10.01 10.67 10.49
CA GLY A 39 8.76 11.30 10.09
C GLY A 39 7.69 10.30 9.65
N TRP A 40 6.95 10.65 8.62
CA TRP A 40 5.75 9.94 8.16
C TRP A 40 5.95 9.27 6.80
N LEU A 41 5.47 8.04 6.65
CA LEU A 41 5.30 7.35 5.38
C LEU A 41 3.83 7.00 5.18
N ASN A 42 3.30 7.18 3.95
CA ASN A 42 2.02 6.57 3.54
C ASN A 42 2.15 5.94 2.14
N ASP A 43 1.24 6.13 1.23
CA ASP A 43 1.05 5.40 -0.03
C ASP A 43 2.34 5.00 -0.75
N PRO A 44 2.45 3.75 -1.21
CA PRO A 44 3.47 3.35 -2.17
C PRO A 44 3.23 4.05 -3.52
N ASN A 45 4.31 4.54 -4.11
CA ASN A 45 4.29 5.30 -5.35
C ASN A 45 5.38 4.79 -6.29
N GLY A 46 5.19 4.98 -7.58
CA GLY A 46 6.24 4.82 -8.56
C GLY A 46 6.95 3.48 -8.55
N LEU A 47 6.30 2.41 -8.08
CA LEU A 47 6.89 1.06 -8.01
C LEU A 47 7.30 0.61 -9.41
N CYS A 48 8.58 0.25 -9.59
CA CYS A 48 9.10 -0.19 -10.88
C CYS A 48 10.43 -0.95 -10.76
N VAL A 49 10.88 -1.51 -11.87
CA VAL A 49 12.25 -1.99 -12.04
C VAL A 49 12.99 -1.02 -12.93
N TYR A 50 14.13 -0.51 -12.48
CA TYR A 50 14.99 0.37 -13.25
C TYR A 50 16.47 0.06 -12.96
N GLY A 51 17.29 -0.01 -14.00
CA GLY A 51 18.72 -0.31 -13.84
C GLY A 51 19.01 -1.67 -13.18
N GLY A 52 18.08 -2.63 -13.24
CA GLY A 52 18.21 -3.94 -12.59
C GLY A 52 17.90 -3.95 -11.10
N GLN A 53 17.39 -2.86 -10.54
CA GLN A 53 16.95 -2.74 -9.15
C GLN A 53 15.45 -2.49 -9.07
N TYR A 54 14.83 -2.91 -7.99
CA TYR A 54 13.48 -2.51 -7.60
C TYR A 54 13.54 -1.11 -7.01
N HIS A 55 12.70 -0.21 -7.51
CA HIS A 55 12.51 1.14 -7.00
C HIS A 55 11.15 1.24 -6.34
N ALA A 56 11.11 1.76 -5.12
CA ALA A 56 9.90 2.11 -4.41
C ALA A 56 9.99 3.58 -3.97
N PHE A 57 8.99 4.34 -4.37
CA PHE A 57 8.78 5.68 -3.85
C PHE A 57 7.61 5.64 -2.87
N PHE A 58 7.54 6.63 -2.00
CA PHE A 58 6.48 6.71 -1.00
C PHE A 58 6.14 8.16 -0.68
N GLN A 59 4.89 8.40 -0.36
CA GLN A 59 4.53 9.69 0.23
C GLN A 59 5.28 9.87 1.54
N TYR A 60 6.05 10.94 1.64
CA TYR A 60 6.98 11.18 2.74
C TYR A 60 6.78 12.54 3.37
N GLY A 61 6.53 12.56 4.68
CA GLY A 61 6.50 13.75 5.52
C GLY A 61 7.72 13.80 6.44
N PRO A 62 8.89 14.32 5.99
CA PRO A 62 10.12 14.31 6.79
C PRO A 62 10.06 15.19 8.02
N PHE A 63 9.25 16.25 7.99
CA PHE A 63 9.22 17.29 9.02
C PHE A 63 8.20 17.07 10.11
N ASP A 64 7.26 16.14 9.93
CA ASP A 64 6.17 15.88 10.88
C ASP A 64 5.85 14.37 10.89
N VAL A 65 6.02 13.77 12.07
CA VAL A 65 5.72 12.35 12.29
C VAL A 65 4.21 12.02 12.14
N ASN A 66 3.35 13.02 12.16
CA ASN A 66 1.89 12.88 11.98
C ASN A 66 1.42 13.27 10.56
N GLY A 67 2.34 13.49 9.61
CA GLY A 67 1.99 13.77 8.23
C GLY A 67 2.69 14.98 7.63
N GLY A 68 1.97 16.12 7.48
CA GLY A 68 2.52 17.35 6.87
C GLY A 68 2.61 17.30 5.34
N VAL A 69 3.39 18.21 4.77
CA VAL A 69 3.56 18.36 3.32
C VAL A 69 4.32 17.17 2.75
N LYS A 70 3.71 16.53 1.75
CA LYS A 70 4.23 15.29 1.16
C LYS A 70 5.31 15.55 0.11
N HIS A 71 6.36 14.77 0.22
CA HIS A 71 7.43 14.55 -0.76
C HIS A 71 7.29 13.13 -1.31
N TRP A 72 8.08 12.76 -2.29
CA TRP A 72 8.33 11.35 -2.58
C TRP A 72 9.68 10.95 -2.04
N GLY A 73 9.67 10.20 -0.93
CA GLY A 73 10.82 9.43 -0.47
C GLY A 73 11.17 8.37 -1.50
N HIS A 74 12.39 7.84 -1.45
CA HIS A 74 12.88 6.91 -2.44
C HIS A 74 13.73 5.82 -1.79
N ALA A 75 13.49 4.58 -2.15
CA ALA A 75 14.31 3.45 -1.75
C ALA A 75 14.50 2.47 -2.91
N VAL A 76 15.61 1.73 -2.87
CA VAL A 76 15.92 0.69 -3.84
C VAL A 76 16.21 -0.63 -3.17
N SER A 77 15.97 -1.73 -3.89
CA SER A 77 16.26 -3.08 -3.42
C SER A 77 16.68 -3.98 -4.58
N THR A 78 17.46 -5.00 -4.30
CA THR A 78 17.78 -6.08 -5.24
C THR A 78 16.94 -7.34 -5.00
N ASP A 79 16.25 -7.42 -3.85
CA ASP A 79 15.53 -8.61 -3.40
C ASP A 79 14.12 -8.35 -2.84
N LEU A 80 13.61 -7.11 -2.93
CA LEU A 80 12.31 -6.67 -2.40
C LEU A 80 12.19 -6.67 -0.87
N LEU A 81 13.18 -7.12 -0.12
CA LEU A 81 13.16 -7.24 1.34
C LEU A 81 14.13 -6.29 2.03
N HIS A 82 15.31 -6.10 1.46
CA HIS A 82 16.33 -5.20 1.97
C HIS A 82 16.34 -3.92 1.15
N TRP A 83 15.90 -2.83 1.77
CA TRP A 83 15.73 -1.53 1.13
C TRP A 83 16.82 -0.55 1.55
N GLU A 84 17.50 0.01 0.57
CA GLU A 84 18.43 1.12 0.74
C GLU A 84 17.71 2.44 0.48
N GLN A 85 17.75 3.35 1.45
CA GLN A 85 17.19 4.70 1.30
C GLN A 85 18.07 5.54 0.38
N LEU A 86 17.45 6.18 -0.59
CA LEU A 86 18.05 7.17 -1.47
C LEU A 86 17.53 8.57 -1.14
N PRO A 87 18.19 9.64 -1.64
CA PRO A 87 17.65 10.99 -1.48
C PRO A 87 16.24 11.13 -2.00
N VAL A 88 15.45 11.97 -1.37
CA VAL A 88 14.09 12.32 -1.82
C VAL A 88 14.08 12.67 -3.29
N MET A 89 13.19 12.05 -4.06
CA MET A 89 13.10 12.20 -5.51
C MET A 89 12.25 13.40 -5.93
N LEU A 90 11.04 13.55 -5.34
CA LEU A 90 10.13 14.65 -5.65
C LEU A 90 9.97 15.57 -4.42
N TYR A 91 10.22 16.84 -4.66
CA TYR A 91 9.96 17.92 -3.71
C TYR A 91 8.74 18.70 -4.17
N PRO A 92 7.87 19.19 -3.27
CA PRO A 92 6.74 20.06 -3.61
C PRO A 92 7.22 21.50 -3.79
N ASP A 93 7.96 21.77 -4.86
CA ASP A 93 8.76 22.96 -5.08
C ASP A 93 8.34 23.82 -6.30
N GLU A 94 7.28 23.37 -6.99
CA GLU A 94 6.72 24.09 -8.13
C GLU A 94 5.32 24.66 -7.82
N PRO A 95 4.87 25.71 -8.51
CA PRO A 95 3.55 26.30 -8.28
C PRO A 95 2.38 25.31 -8.43
N PHE A 96 2.57 24.23 -9.20
CA PHE A 96 1.56 23.23 -9.46
C PHE A 96 1.55 22.08 -8.43
N ASP A 97 2.47 22.06 -7.45
CA ASP A 97 2.55 21.02 -6.41
C ASP A 97 2.97 21.55 -5.01
N CYS A 98 2.99 22.85 -4.81
CA CYS A 98 3.58 23.49 -3.63
C CYS A 98 2.92 23.12 -2.27
N HIS A 99 1.81 22.39 -2.27
CA HIS A 99 1.17 21.86 -1.07
C HIS A 99 1.26 20.34 -0.95
N GLY A 100 2.12 19.71 -1.77
CA GLY A 100 2.47 18.30 -1.68
C GLY A 100 2.59 17.60 -3.03
N ALA A 101 3.59 16.73 -3.15
CA ALA A 101 3.67 15.72 -4.19
C ALA A 101 2.89 14.49 -3.69
N TYR A 102 1.65 14.35 -4.18
CA TYR A 102 0.73 13.27 -3.79
C TYR A 102 0.95 12.02 -4.66
N SER A 103 0.12 10.99 -4.44
CA SER A 103 0.30 9.67 -5.01
C SER A 103 0.32 9.64 -6.54
N GLY A 104 0.96 8.61 -7.04
CA GLY A 104 1.16 8.38 -8.46
C GLY A 104 1.99 7.13 -8.76
N SER A 105 2.42 6.98 -10.00
CA SER A 105 3.08 5.76 -10.50
C SER A 105 4.28 6.03 -11.39
N ALA A 106 5.03 4.98 -11.72
CA ALA A 106 6.13 5.03 -12.68
C ALA A 106 5.80 4.24 -13.95
N LEU A 107 6.27 4.75 -15.08
CA LEU A 107 6.44 4.03 -16.34
C LEU A 107 7.91 4.06 -16.71
N VAL A 108 8.51 2.89 -16.93
CA VAL A 108 9.90 2.78 -17.40
C VAL A 108 9.89 2.32 -18.85
N GLU A 109 10.52 3.10 -19.72
CA GLU A 109 10.62 2.81 -21.13
C GLU A 109 11.92 3.39 -21.71
N ASP A 110 12.62 2.62 -22.53
CA ASP A 110 13.86 3.02 -23.21
C ASP A 110 14.91 3.66 -22.28
N GLY A 111 15.11 3.06 -21.09
CA GLY A 111 16.07 3.54 -20.10
C GLY A 111 15.69 4.89 -19.46
N THR A 112 14.44 5.30 -19.59
CA THR A 112 13.89 6.51 -18.97
C THR A 112 12.79 6.15 -18.00
N MET A 113 12.82 6.75 -16.81
CA MET A 113 11.79 6.65 -15.79
C MET A 113 10.87 7.87 -15.86
N TYR A 114 9.59 7.64 -16.11
CA TYR A 114 8.52 8.64 -16.13
C TYR A 114 7.71 8.50 -14.86
N LEU A 115 7.78 9.49 -13.98
CA LEU A 115 7.05 9.52 -12.70
C LEU A 115 5.82 10.42 -12.86
N TYR A 116 4.65 9.82 -12.91
CA TYR A 116 3.37 10.55 -12.89
C TYR A 116 2.87 10.65 -11.48
N TYR A 117 2.50 11.86 -11.04
CA TYR A 117 2.07 12.10 -9.67
C TYR A 117 1.02 13.22 -9.60
N THR A 118 0.37 13.30 -8.47
CA THR A 118 -0.60 14.37 -8.21
C THR A 118 0.08 15.55 -7.54
N GLY A 119 0.16 16.68 -8.25
CA GLY A 119 0.56 17.95 -7.68
C GLY A 119 -0.61 18.60 -6.93
N ASN A 120 -0.51 18.66 -5.60
CA ASN A 120 -1.56 19.26 -4.78
C ASN A 120 -1.31 20.75 -4.55
N VAL A 121 -2.34 21.56 -4.79
CA VAL A 121 -2.34 23.00 -4.53
C VAL A 121 -3.62 23.37 -3.79
N LYS A 122 -3.50 24.16 -2.71
CA LYS A 122 -4.64 24.79 -2.04
C LYS A 122 -4.52 26.31 -2.23
N HIS A 123 -5.44 26.90 -2.98
CA HIS A 123 -5.46 28.33 -3.19
C HIS A 123 -5.93 29.04 -1.89
N PRO A 124 -5.34 30.20 -1.53
CA PRO A 124 -5.77 30.94 -0.37
C PRO A 124 -7.19 31.49 -0.57
N GLY A 125 -8.06 31.30 0.43
CA GLY A 125 -9.45 31.74 0.40
C GLY A 125 -10.32 30.93 1.37
N ASN A 126 -11.59 31.30 1.43
CA ASN A 126 -12.61 30.55 2.18
C ASN A 126 -13.35 29.62 1.20
N PHE A 127 -12.73 28.51 0.88
CA PHE A 127 -13.25 27.53 -0.06
C PHE A 127 -13.71 26.26 0.64
N ASP A 128 -14.72 25.60 0.07
CA ASP A 128 -14.92 24.17 0.25
C ASP A 128 -13.88 23.44 -0.63
N TYR A 129 -12.74 23.08 -0.04
CA TYR A 129 -11.63 22.45 -0.75
C TYR A 129 -11.94 21.04 -1.32
N ILE A 130 -13.15 20.57 -1.18
CA ILE A 130 -13.66 19.41 -1.90
C ILE A 130 -14.13 19.84 -3.29
N LYS A 131 -14.91 20.92 -3.38
CA LYS A 131 -15.58 21.36 -4.61
C LYS A 131 -14.80 22.41 -5.39
N GLU A 132 -14.07 23.28 -4.68
CA GLU A 132 -13.33 24.40 -5.26
C GLU A 132 -12.09 24.78 -4.46
N GLY A 133 -11.26 25.70 -5.00
CA GLY A 133 -10.08 26.22 -4.29
C GLY A 133 -8.92 25.24 -4.16
N ARG A 134 -8.98 24.07 -4.80
CA ARG A 134 -7.90 23.09 -4.84
C ARG A 134 -7.53 22.72 -6.28
N GLY A 135 -6.25 22.59 -6.55
CA GLY A 135 -5.72 21.95 -7.74
C GLY A 135 -5.19 20.56 -7.38
N HIS A 136 -5.74 19.52 -8.01
CA HIS A 136 -5.14 18.20 -8.11
C HIS A 136 -4.66 18.03 -9.55
N ASN A 137 -3.41 18.37 -9.77
CA ASN A 137 -2.82 18.40 -11.09
C ASN A 137 -2.13 17.07 -11.40
N VAL A 138 -2.29 16.52 -12.60
CA VAL A 138 -1.41 15.45 -13.06
C VAL A 138 -0.10 16.07 -13.48
N CYS A 139 0.97 15.65 -12.83
CA CYS A 139 2.32 16.11 -13.09
C CYS A 139 3.19 14.95 -13.58
N LEU A 140 4.21 15.30 -14.37
CA LEU A 140 5.23 14.36 -14.86
C LEU A 140 6.61 14.85 -14.44
N ALA A 141 7.37 13.97 -13.81
CA ALA A 141 8.79 14.11 -13.60
C ALA A 141 9.53 13.02 -14.38
N VAL A 142 10.69 13.35 -14.93
CA VAL A 142 11.47 12.44 -15.78
C VAL A 142 12.87 12.28 -15.18
N SER A 143 13.35 11.03 -15.15
CA SER A 143 14.69 10.69 -14.72
C SER A 143 15.34 9.70 -15.70
N LYS A 144 16.63 9.91 -16.00
CA LYS A 144 17.45 9.02 -16.85
C LYS A 144 18.50 8.23 -16.08
N ASP A 145 18.66 8.52 -14.80
CA ASP A 145 19.60 7.82 -13.92
C ASP A 145 18.92 7.10 -12.75
N GLY A 146 17.60 7.28 -12.61
CA GLY A 146 16.80 6.71 -11.52
C GLY A 146 16.97 7.41 -10.17
N VAL A 147 17.80 8.46 -10.07
CA VAL A 147 18.16 9.14 -8.81
C VAL A 147 17.91 10.64 -8.85
N THR A 148 18.12 11.26 -10.01
CA THR A 148 17.93 12.70 -10.20
C THR A 148 16.88 13.00 -11.25
N LEU A 149 16.22 14.16 -11.13
CA LEU A 149 15.23 14.59 -12.10
C LEU A 149 15.86 15.45 -13.20
N ASP A 150 15.60 15.07 -14.45
CA ASP A 150 15.92 15.87 -15.64
C ASP A 150 14.89 16.99 -15.85
N SER A 151 13.61 16.70 -15.61
CA SER A 151 12.52 17.66 -15.81
C SER A 151 11.33 17.38 -14.90
N LYS A 152 10.48 18.39 -14.74
CA LYS A 152 9.24 18.35 -13.98
C LYS A 152 8.24 19.32 -14.61
N GLN A 153 7.02 18.86 -14.90
CA GLN A 153 5.99 19.65 -15.55
C GLN A 153 4.58 19.25 -15.16
N CYS A 154 3.64 20.16 -15.23
CA CYS A 154 2.21 19.91 -15.11
C CYS A 154 1.64 19.52 -16.47
N LEU A 155 0.91 18.41 -16.54
CA LEU A 155 0.26 17.93 -17.76
C LEU A 155 -1.23 18.24 -17.80
N LEU A 156 -1.96 17.99 -16.69
CA LEU A 156 -3.39 18.21 -16.58
C LEU A 156 -3.72 18.96 -15.29
N THR A 157 -4.76 19.75 -15.36
CA THR A 157 -5.35 20.49 -14.21
C THR A 157 -6.83 20.11 -14.06
N ASN A 158 -7.48 20.57 -13.01
CA ASN A 158 -8.93 20.34 -12.84
C ASN A 158 -9.79 20.84 -14.00
N ARG A 159 -9.27 21.71 -14.87
CA ARG A 159 -10.00 22.23 -16.05
C ARG A 159 -10.00 21.26 -17.23
N ASP A 160 -9.12 20.27 -17.21
CA ASP A 160 -8.92 19.33 -18.31
C ASP A 160 -9.72 18.04 -18.12
N TYR A 161 -10.36 17.89 -16.94
CA TYR A 161 -11.21 16.73 -16.62
C TYR A 161 -12.66 16.94 -17.07
N PRO A 162 -13.45 15.85 -17.23
CA PRO A 162 -14.87 15.94 -17.53
C PRO A 162 -15.65 16.81 -16.54
N ALA A 163 -16.74 17.42 -17.03
CA ALA A 163 -17.65 18.16 -16.15
C ALA A 163 -18.33 17.23 -15.13
N GLY A 164 -18.78 17.77 -14.01
CA GLY A 164 -19.48 17.02 -12.95
C GLY A 164 -18.56 16.46 -11.86
N LEU A 165 -17.25 16.75 -11.93
CA LEU A 165 -16.28 16.33 -10.93
C LEU A 165 -16.01 17.44 -9.89
N THR A 166 -15.64 17.01 -8.69
CA THR A 166 -15.09 17.88 -7.64
C THR A 166 -13.62 18.21 -7.93
N CYS A 167 -12.95 18.90 -6.99
CA CYS A 167 -11.50 19.08 -7.06
C CYS A 167 -10.70 17.79 -6.82
N HIS A 168 -11.35 16.70 -6.40
CA HIS A 168 -10.70 15.44 -6.06
C HIS A 168 -10.63 14.52 -7.28
N VAL A 169 -9.61 14.75 -8.15
CA VAL A 169 -9.19 13.84 -9.22
C VAL A 169 -7.68 13.65 -9.07
N ARG A 170 -7.23 12.42 -8.77
CA ARG A 170 -5.83 12.17 -8.37
C ARG A 170 -5.34 10.74 -8.58
N ASP A 171 -4.08 10.50 -8.19
CA ASP A 171 -3.41 9.21 -8.10
C ASP A 171 -3.22 8.53 -9.46
N PRO A 172 -2.49 9.18 -10.40
CA PRO A 172 -2.32 8.65 -11.75
C PRO A 172 -1.56 7.32 -11.75
N LYS A 173 -2.20 6.27 -12.29
CA LYS A 173 -1.57 5.00 -12.63
C LYS A 173 -1.42 4.91 -14.14
N VAL A 174 -0.17 4.84 -14.61
CA VAL A 174 0.16 4.83 -16.03
C VAL A 174 0.75 3.49 -16.44
N PHE A 175 0.33 2.99 -17.59
CA PHE A 175 0.85 1.76 -18.19
C PHE A 175 0.78 1.80 -19.73
N ALA A 176 1.62 0.99 -20.38
CA ALA A 176 1.57 0.78 -21.83
C ALA A 176 0.75 -0.47 -22.15
N TYR A 177 -0.11 -0.38 -23.16
CA TYR A 177 -0.89 -1.51 -23.66
C TYR A 177 -1.22 -1.33 -25.15
N GLU A 178 -1.03 -2.39 -25.95
CA GLU A 178 -1.32 -2.41 -27.39
C GLU A 178 -0.77 -1.20 -28.17
N GLY A 179 0.48 -0.77 -27.85
CA GLY A 179 1.17 0.32 -28.53
C GLY A 179 0.67 1.72 -28.18
N ARG A 180 -0.10 1.87 -27.13
CA ARG A 180 -0.57 3.13 -26.56
C ARG A 180 -0.29 3.21 -25.06
N TYR A 181 -0.44 4.40 -24.51
CA TYR A 181 -0.31 4.65 -23.08
C TYR A 181 -1.67 4.96 -22.50
N TYR A 182 -1.93 4.41 -21.32
CA TYR A 182 -3.17 4.62 -20.58
C TYR A 182 -2.86 5.12 -19.18
N MET A 183 -3.74 5.99 -18.71
CA MET A 183 -3.70 6.53 -17.35
C MET A 183 -5.08 6.33 -16.71
N VAL A 184 -5.12 5.81 -15.49
CA VAL A 184 -6.32 5.83 -14.68
C VAL A 184 -6.14 6.80 -13.52
N LEU A 185 -7.22 7.53 -13.18
CA LEU A 185 -7.27 8.53 -12.11
C LEU A 185 -8.48 8.26 -11.22
N GLY A 186 -8.30 8.26 -9.92
CA GLY A 186 -9.41 8.25 -8.97
C GLY A 186 -10.13 9.60 -8.97
N ALA A 187 -11.46 9.58 -8.90
CA ALA A 187 -12.28 10.78 -8.97
C ALA A 187 -13.46 10.73 -8.01
N ARG A 188 -13.93 11.92 -7.62
CA ARG A 188 -15.16 12.17 -6.85
C ARG A 188 -16.08 13.10 -7.63
N THR A 189 -17.31 12.68 -7.89
CA THR A 189 -18.31 13.51 -8.57
C THR A 189 -18.91 14.56 -7.63
N LEU A 190 -19.61 15.55 -8.19
CA LEU A 190 -20.37 16.55 -7.42
C LEU A 190 -21.54 15.94 -6.66
N GLU A 191 -22.02 14.76 -7.08
CA GLU A 191 -23.06 13.96 -6.41
C GLU A 191 -22.49 13.01 -5.35
N ASP A 192 -21.20 13.15 -4.98
CA ASP A 192 -20.51 12.29 -4.01
C ASP A 192 -20.48 10.81 -4.41
N LYS A 193 -20.17 10.55 -5.66
CA LYS A 193 -19.92 9.22 -6.20
C LYS A 193 -18.45 9.05 -6.56
N GLY A 194 -17.85 7.93 -6.12
CA GLY A 194 -16.49 7.54 -6.52
C GLY A 194 -16.50 6.90 -7.90
N GLU A 195 -15.48 7.23 -8.72
CA GLU A 195 -15.27 6.66 -10.04
C GLU A 195 -13.80 6.71 -10.45
N VAL A 196 -13.45 6.04 -11.55
CA VAL A 196 -12.10 6.05 -12.12
C VAL A 196 -12.16 6.53 -13.57
N LEU A 197 -11.46 7.62 -13.86
CA LEU A 197 -11.29 8.12 -15.23
C LEU A 197 -10.25 7.28 -15.96
N VAL A 198 -10.50 6.96 -17.22
CA VAL A 198 -9.54 6.31 -18.12
C VAL A 198 -9.14 7.30 -19.21
N LEU A 199 -7.84 7.58 -19.30
CA LEU A 199 -7.28 8.46 -20.32
C LEU A 199 -6.30 7.69 -21.22
N GLU A 200 -6.22 8.11 -22.48
CA GLU A 200 -5.32 7.55 -23.50
C GLU A 200 -4.33 8.59 -23.99
N SER A 201 -3.12 8.14 -24.33
CA SER A 201 -2.07 8.96 -24.96
C SER A 201 -1.28 8.16 -25.98
N THR A 202 -0.73 8.88 -26.99
CA THR A 202 0.24 8.33 -27.94
C THR A 202 1.67 8.82 -27.69
N ASP A 203 1.84 9.84 -26.84
CA ASP A 203 3.13 10.53 -26.64
C ASP A 203 3.52 10.68 -25.16
N LYS A 204 2.72 10.12 -24.23
CA LYS A 204 2.94 10.23 -22.77
C LYS A 204 2.74 11.63 -22.18
N LEU A 205 2.44 12.64 -23.00
CA LEU A 205 2.34 14.04 -22.61
C LEU A 205 0.93 14.59 -22.74
N ARG A 206 0.23 14.23 -23.83
CA ARG A 206 -1.14 14.68 -24.11
C ARG A 206 -2.10 13.53 -23.87
N TRP A 207 -3.07 13.76 -23.00
CA TRP A 207 -3.99 12.74 -22.52
C TRP A 207 -5.43 13.11 -22.92
N THR A 208 -6.18 12.14 -23.39
CA THR A 208 -7.59 12.29 -23.76
C THR A 208 -8.42 11.32 -22.93
N HIS A 209 -9.44 11.83 -22.25
CA HIS A 209 -10.42 10.98 -21.56
C HIS A 209 -11.20 10.14 -22.58
N ILE A 210 -11.27 8.83 -22.35
CA ILE A 210 -11.92 7.88 -23.26
C ILE A 210 -13.05 7.09 -22.59
N ASN A 211 -12.97 6.85 -21.28
CA ASN A 211 -13.99 6.10 -20.54
C ASN A 211 -13.96 6.45 -19.04
N THR A 212 -15.02 6.08 -18.32
CA THR A 212 -15.13 6.17 -16.87
C THR A 212 -15.58 4.83 -16.32
N LEU A 213 -14.83 4.27 -15.38
CA LEU A 213 -15.16 3.02 -14.69
C LEU A 213 -15.91 3.35 -13.40
N THR A 214 -17.10 2.78 -13.24
CA THR A 214 -17.97 3.05 -12.09
C THR A 214 -18.95 1.88 -11.89
N THR A 215 -19.60 1.83 -10.74
CA THR A 215 -20.67 0.88 -10.44
C THR A 215 -22.04 1.48 -10.78
N PRO A 216 -23.06 0.65 -11.12
CA PRO A 216 -24.41 1.16 -11.36
C PRO A 216 -24.97 1.95 -10.17
N GLU A 217 -24.84 1.40 -8.97
CA GLU A 217 -25.21 2.07 -7.71
C GLU A 217 -23.99 2.76 -7.11
N PRO A 218 -24.17 3.86 -6.35
CA PRO A 218 -23.07 4.53 -5.67
C PRO A 218 -22.30 3.60 -4.74
N PHE A 219 -21.00 3.55 -4.89
CA PHE A 219 -20.09 2.77 -4.05
C PHE A 219 -18.98 3.68 -3.48
N GLY A 220 -19.27 4.29 -2.34
CA GLY A 220 -18.43 5.33 -1.74
C GLY A 220 -18.42 6.64 -2.52
N TYR A 221 -17.81 7.67 -1.93
CA TYR A 221 -17.78 9.01 -2.53
C TYR A 221 -16.48 9.33 -3.27
N MET A 222 -15.40 8.58 -3.05
CA MET A 222 -14.09 8.75 -3.70
C MET A 222 -13.42 7.40 -3.86
N TRP A 223 -12.83 7.15 -5.02
CA TRP A 223 -11.97 5.98 -5.26
C TRP A 223 -10.52 6.43 -5.40
N GLU A 224 -9.72 6.26 -4.34
CA GLU A 224 -8.31 6.62 -4.34
C GLU A 224 -7.42 5.52 -4.90
N CYS A 225 -6.22 5.89 -5.31
CA CYS A 225 -5.13 5.00 -5.71
C CYS A 225 -5.56 3.88 -6.67
N PRO A 226 -6.23 4.19 -7.81
CA PRO A 226 -6.64 3.16 -8.75
C PRO A 226 -5.43 2.43 -9.33
N ASP A 227 -5.54 1.11 -9.45
CA ASP A 227 -4.55 0.26 -10.11
C ASP A 227 -5.28 -0.67 -11.10
N LEU A 228 -5.14 -0.38 -12.39
CA LEU A 228 -5.75 -1.16 -13.47
C LEU A 228 -4.70 -2.08 -14.08
N PHE A 229 -4.95 -3.39 -14.04
CA PHE A 229 -3.98 -4.37 -14.52
C PHE A 229 -4.65 -5.65 -15.06
N CYS A 230 -3.90 -6.33 -15.93
CA CYS A 230 -4.27 -7.66 -16.43
C CYS A 230 -3.41 -8.73 -15.75
N LEU A 231 -4.06 -9.82 -15.37
CA LEU A 231 -3.42 -11.01 -14.83
C LEU A 231 -4.11 -12.24 -15.44
N ASP A 232 -3.36 -13.12 -16.08
CA ASP A 232 -3.86 -14.34 -16.75
C ASP A 232 -5.02 -14.08 -17.74
N GLY A 233 -5.01 -12.91 -18.41
CA GLY A 233 -6.03 -12.52 -19.38
C GLY A 233 -7.28 -11.87 -18.78
N GLN A 234 -7.41 -11.83 -17.45
CA GLN A 234 -8.47 -11.11 -16.74
C GLN A 234 -7.98 -9.71 -16.31
N TRP A 235 -8.80 -8.68 -16.57
CA TRP A 235 -8.55 -7.33 -16.09
C TRP A 235 -9.15 -7.11 -14.72
N TYR A 236 -8.38 -6.44 -13.86
CA TYR A 236 -8.76 -6.08 -12.50
C TYR A 236 -8.57 -4.59 -12.28
N LEU A 237 -9.48 -4.00 -11.53
CA LEU A 237 -9.37 -2.63 -11.01
C LEU A 237 -9.29 -2.70 -9.49
N ALA A 238 -8.12 -2.43 -8.92
CA ALA A 238 -7.99 -2.20 -7.49
C ALA A 238 -8.21 -0.72 -7.18
N VAL A 239 -8.89 -0.43 -6.07
CA VAL A 239 -9.16 0.93 -5.57
C VAL A 239 -9.19 0.95 -4.05
N SER A 240 -8.98 2.13 -3.48
CA SER A 240 -9.16 2.41 -2.06
C SER A 240 -10.36 3.35 -1.87
N PRO A 241 -11.59 2.79 -1.79
CA PRO A 241 -12.82 3.59 -1.74
C PRO A 241 -13.04 4.19 -0.36
N GLN A 242 -13.42 5.47 -0.34
CA GLN A 242 -13.86 6.19 0.84
C GLN A 242 -15.39 6.25 0.90
N GLY A 243 -15.95 6.09 2.12
CA GLY A 243 -17.39 6.21 2.36
C GLY A 243 -18.20 4.97 2.00
N ILE A 244 -17.57 3.80 1.99
CA ILE A 244 -18.26 2.50 1.92
C ILE A 244 -18.54 1.97 3.34
N ASP A 245 -19.48 1.04 3.46
CA ASP A 245 -19.71 0.28 4.69
C ASP A 245 -18.66 -0.83 4.80
N CYS A 246 -17.67 -0.63 5.65
CA CYS A 246 -16.59 -1.60 5.92
C CYS A 246 -16.12 -1.49 7.37
N GLN A 247 -15.29 -2.43 7.82
CA GLN A 247 -14.81 -2.47 9.21
C GLN A 247 -13.74 -1.42 9.54
N ASN A 248 -13.05 -0.90 8.52
CA ASN A 248 -12.12 0.21 8.64
C ASN A 248 -12.80 1.54 8.31
N VAL A 249 -12.11 2.66 8.52
CA VAL A 249 -12.60 3.99 8.12
C VAL A 249 -12.83 4.04 6.61
N TYR A 250 -11.93 3.44 5.84
CA TYR A 250 -12.00 3.33 4.39
C TYR A 250 -11.72 1.89 3.93
N GLY A 251 -12.26 1.52 2.76
CA GLY A 251 -12.03 0.22 2.17
C GLY A 251 -10.76 0.17 1.33
N CYS A 252 -10.34 -1.05 1.00
CA CYS A 252 -9.29 -1.32 0.02
C CYS A 252 -9.58 -2.66 -0.63
N GLY A 253 -9.74 -2.68 -1.96
CA GLY A 253 -10.15 -3.91 -2.63
C GLY A 253 -10.10 -3.82 -4.14
N TRP A 254 -10.73 -4.77 -4.80
CA TRP A 254 -10.70 -4.92 -6.25
C TRP A 254 -12.05 -5.34 -6.84
N PHE A 255 -12.19 -5.03 -8.12
CA PHE A 255 -13.24 -5.50 -9.01
C PHE A 255 -12.60 -6.28 -10.16
N ALA A 256 -13.23 -7.38 -10.59
CA ALA A 256 -12.97 -7.94 -11.92
C ALA A 256 -13.73 -7.12 -12.97
N ILE A 257 -13.10 -6.92 -14.14
CA ILE A 257 -13.71 -6.18 -15.25
C ILE A 257 -14.21 -7.16 -16.30
N HIS A 258 -15.48 -7.02 -16.69
CA HIS A 258 -16.10 -7.79 -17.75
C HIS A 258 -16.36 -6.86 -18.95
N GLY A 259 -15.80 -7.18 -20.11
CA GLY A 259 -15.85 -6.34 -21.31
C GLY A 259 -14.56 -5.56 -21.58
N ASP A 260 -14.64 -4.53 -22.40
CA ASP A 260 -13.49 -3.67 -22.74
C ASP A 260 -13.49 -2.41 -21.88
N TRP A 261 -12.56 -2.34 -20.92
CA TRP A 261 -12.41 -1.21 -19.99
C TRP A 261 -12.16 0.14 -20.70
N ARG A 262 -11.79 0.12 -21.98
CA ARG A 262 -11.62 1.33 -22.80
C ARG A 262 -12.94 1.88 -23.34
N ARG A 263 -14.04 1.10 -23.28
CA ARG A 263 -15.34 1.42 -23.90
C ARG A 263 -16.50 1.01 -23.04
N ASP A 264 -16.95 -0.25 -23.23
CA ASP A 264 -18.11 -0.80 -22.55
C ASP A 264 -17.69 -1.96 -21.65
N CYS A 265 -17.77 -1.77 -20.36
CA CYS A 265 -17.48 -2.81 -19.39
C CYS A 265 -18.39 -2.70 -18.16
N THR A 266 -18.42 -3.77 -17.39
CA THR A 266 -19.04 -3.81 -16.06
C THR A 266 -18.01 -4.27 -15.04
N LEU A 267 -18.18 -3.83 -13.81
CA LEU A 267 -17.39 -4.25 -12.66
C LEU A 267 -18.13 -5.37 -11.92
N SER A 268 -17.39 -6.36 -11.43
CA SER A 268 -17.90 -7.38 -10.51
C SER A 268 -18.36 -6.79 -9.17
N GLU A 269 -18.77 -7.64 -8.24
CA GLU A 269 -18.82 -7.28 -6.83
C GLU A 269 -17.42 -6.86 -6.33
N PHE A 270 -17.40 -5.99 -5.31
CA PHE A 270 -16.16 -5.57 -4.66
C PHE A 270 -15.64 -6.65 -3.72
N HIS A 271 -14.35 -6.92 -3.81
CA HIS A 271 -13.65 -7.87 -2.95
C HIS A 271 -12.56 -7.15 -2.16
N GLU A 272 -12.57 -7.26 -0.83
CA GLU A 272 -11.51 -6.70 0.01
C GLU A 272 -10.17 -7.39 -0.26
N LEU A 273 -9.10 -6.59 -0.34
CA LEU A 273 -7.72 -7.10 -0.45
C LEU A 273 -7.17 -7.54 0.91
N ASP A 274 -7.53 -6.86 1.98
CA ASP A 274 -7.01 -7.13 3.31
C ASP A 274 -8.07 -6.80 4.37
N ALA A 275 -8.34 -7.75 5.23
CA ALA A 275 -9.35 -7.65 6.30
C ALA A 275 -8.75 -7.21 7.65
N GLY A 276 -7.47 -6.83 7.69
CA GLY A 276 -6.78 -6.38 8.88
C GLY A 276 -7.03 -4.92 9.25
N PHE A 277 -6.25 -4.41 10.17
CA PHE A 277 -6.33 -3.01 10.60
C PHE A 277 -5.52 -2.09 9.68
N ASP A 278 -4.36 -2.54 9.23
CA ASP A 278 -3.32 -1.70 8.66
C ASP A 278 -3.02 -2.10 7.22
N TYR A 279 -3.90 -1.70 6.28
CA TYR A 279 -3.68 -1.88 4.86
C TYR A 279 -4.48 -0.88 4.04
N TYR A 280 -3.78 -0.04 3.25
CA TYR A 280 -4.42 0.96 2.40
C TYR A 280 -3.57 1.29 1.17
N ALA A 281 -4.18 1.89 0.15
CA ALA A 281 -3.56 2.46 -1.03
C ALA A 281 -2.52 1.56 -1.74
N PRO A 282 -2.75 0.25 -1.92
CA PRO A 282 -1.79 -0.61 -2.58
C PRO A 282 -1.56 -0.22 -4.03
N GLN A 283 -0.34 -0.42 -4.49
CA GLN A 283 0.01 -0.36 -5.91
C GLN A 283 0.73 -1.62 -6.35
N SER A 284 0.58 -1.99 -7.62
CA SER A 284 1.28 -3.12 -8.20
C SER A 284 2.13 -2.71 -9.40
N PHE A 285 3.15 -3.52 -9.69
CA PHE A 285 3.98 -3.42 -10.87
C PHE A 285 4.38 -4.80 -11.36
N VAL A 286 4.89 -4.88 -12.58
CA VAL A 286 5.46 -6.13 -13.12
C VAL A 286 6.96 -6.08 -12.94
N ASP A 287 7.53 -7.12 -12.34
CA ASP A 287 8.98 -7.24 -12.15
C ASP A 287 9.70 -7.82 -13.37
N GLY A 288 11.03 -7.91 -13.30
CA GLY A 288 11.87 -8.46 -14.37
C GLY A 288 11.61 -9.94 -14.68
N ASN A 289 10.91 -10.67 -13.82
CA ASN A 289 10.53 -12.07 -14.00
C ASN A 289 9.08 -12.24 -14.50
N GLY A 290 8.37 -11.15 -14.76
CA GLY A 290 6.97 -11.15 -15.19
C GLY A 290 5.98 -11.37 -14.05
N ARG A 291 6.41 -11.35 -12.79
CA ARG A 291 5.53 -11.43 -11.63
C ARG A 291 4.84 -10.07 -11.40
N ARG A 292 3.57 -10.09 -11.06
CA ARG A 292 2.88 -8.89 -10.56
C ARG A 292 3.08 -8.80 -9.06
N ILE A 293 3.81 -7.79 -8.64
CA ILE A 293 4.14 -7.52 -7.25
C ILE A 293 3.26 -6.37 -6.75
N GLN A 294 2.61 -6.55 -5.61
CA GLN A 294 1.82 -5.52 -4.95
C GLN A 294 2.44 -5.16 -3.60
N ILE A 295 2.42 -3.89 -3.27
CA ILE A 295 2.84 -3.35 -1.97
C ILE A 295 1.74 -2.41 -1.48
N GLY A 296 1.34 -2.54 -0.22
CA GLY A 296 0.36 -1.66 0.43
C GLY A 296 1.01 -0.80 1.52
N TRP A 297 0.38 0.32 1.85
CA TRP A 297 0.69 1.07 3.05
C TRP A 297 0.14 0.32 4.26
N MET A 298 1.01 -0.07 5.20
CA MET A 298 0.61 -0.64 6.49
C MET A 298 0.23 0.50 7.45
N GLY A 299 -0.97 1.00 7.26
CA GLY A 299 -1.62 2.09 7.94
C GLY A 299 -3.04 2.29 7.40
N MET A 300 -3.77 3.23 7.99
CA MET A 300 -5.12 3.60 7.58
C MET A 300 -5.30 5.10 7.81
N PRO A 301 -5.76 5.89 6.80
CA PRO A 301 -6.03 7.31 7.02
C PRO A 301 -7.17 7.47 8.02
N ASP A 302 -7.12 8.53 8.82
CA ASP A 302 -8.17 8.93 9.77
C ASP A 302 -8.60 7.82 10.76
N ALA A 303 -7.74 6.81 11.00
CA ALA A 303 -8.02 5.71 11.92
C ALA A 303 -8.23 6.22 13.36
N ASP A 304 -9.10 5.54 14.10
CA ASP A 304 -9.36 5.77 15.53
C ASP A 304 -8.36 5.07 16.47
N TYR A 305 -7.33 4.44 15.88
CA TYR A 305 -6.19 3.83 16.57
C TYR A 305 -4.88 4.44 16.07
N GLY A 306 -3.80 4.24 16.82
CA GLY A 306 -2.54 4.94 16.60
C GLY A 306 -1.32 4.07 16.38
N ASN A 307 -0.16 4.74 16.41
CA ASN A 307 1.17 4.15 16.38
C ASN A 307 2.09 4.88 17.39
N ALA A 308 1.55 5.23 18.56
CA ALA A 308 2.25 5.99 19.59
C ALA A 308 3.64 5.43 19.95
N PRO A 309 3.84 4.10 20.03
CA PRO A 309 5.16 3.54 20.30
C PRO A 309 6.23 3.99 19.30
N THR A 310 5.96 3.98 17.99
CA THR A 310 6.94 4.41 16.96
C THR A 310 6.98 5.93 16.80
N VAL A 311 5.86 6.63 16.99
CA VAL A 311 5.79 8.10 17.03
C VAL A 311 6.71 8.66 18.12
N ALA A 312 6.78 7.99 19.27
CA ALA A 312 7.71 8.35 20.34
C ALA A 312 9.19 8.35 19.90
N TYR A 313 9.52 7.56 18.88
CA TYR A 313 10.86 7.50 18.29
C TYR A 313 11.02 8.38 17.04
N GLY A 314 10.00 9.13 16.66
CA GLY A 314 10.08 10.12 15.58
C GLY A 314 9.87 9.55 14.18
N TRP A 315 9.21 8.40 14.05
CA TRP A 315 8.82 7.84 12.77
C TRP A 315 7.46 7.13 12.85
N GLN A 316 6.78 6.98 11.72
CA GLN A 316 5.48 6.33 11.67
C GLN A 316 5.24 5.64 10.33
N HIS A 317 4.59 4.45 10.40
CA HIS A 317 4.18 3.58 9.30
C HIS A 317 5.32 2.86 8.57
N CYS A 318 4.92 1.92 7.74
CA CYS A 318 5.77 1.14 6.84
C CYS A 318 4.93 0.63 5.67
N PHE A 319 5.57 0.00 4.69
CA PHE A 319 4.87 -0.81 3.71
C PHE A 319 4.65 -2.23 4.22
N THR A 320 3.73 -2.98 3.60
CA THR A 320 3.62 -4.43 3.77
C THR A 320 4.84 -5.13 3.17
N VAL A 321 5.05 -6.42 3.50
CA VAL A 321 5.92 -7.24 2.67
C VAL A 321 5.39 -7.22 1.24
N PRO A 322 6.26 -7.19 0.22
CA PRO A 322 5.83 -7.31 -1.16
C PRO A 322 5.10 -8.63 -1.39
N ARG A 323 3.97 -8.59 -2.11
CA ARG A 323 3.11 -9.74 -2.37
C ARG A 323 3.06 -10.04 -3.86
N VAL A 324 3.25 -11.30 -4.24
CA VAL A 324 2.96 -11.76 -5.61
C VAL A 324 1.46 -11.93 -5.74
N LEU A 325 0.86 -11.30 -6.74
CA LEU A 325 -0.52 -11.53 -7.12
C LEU A 325 -0.60 -12.69 -8.13
N THR A 326 -1.50 -13.62 -7.86
CA THR A 326 -1.86 -14.73 -8.77
C THR A 326 -3.38 -14.88 -8.84
N THR A 327 -3.86 -15.62 -9.83
CA THR A 327 -5.29 -15.86 -10.02
C THR A 327 -5.65 -17.23 -9.51
N GLY A 328 -6.63 -17.32 -8.62
CA GLY A 328 -7.25 -18.58 -8.21
C GLY A 328 -8.14 -19.17 -9.31
N PRO A 329 -8.58 -20.44 -9.17
CA PRO A 329 -9.37 -21.13 -10.20
C PRO A 329 -10.71 -20.45 -10.55
N ASP A 330 -11.25 -19.68 -9.63
CA ASP A 330 -12.53 -18.95 -9.75
C ASP A 330 -12.35 -17.47 -10.14
N GLY A 331 -11.12 -17.05 -10.48
CA GLY A 331 -10.79 -15.66 -10.78
C GLY A 331 -10.52 -14.80 -9.55
N THR A 332 -10.51 -15.34 -8.34
CA THR A 332 -10.14 -14.64 -7.11
C THR A 332 -8.66 -14.26 -7.14
N LEU A 333 -8.31 -13.04 -6.75
CA LEU A 333 -6.92 -12.64 -6.55
C LEU A 333 -6.35 -13.30 -5.29
N LEU A 334 -5.23 -13.97 -5.45
CA LEU A 334 -4.44 -14.55 -4.36
C LEU A 334 -3.21 -13.67 -4.13
N GLN A 335 -2.90 -13.43 -2.86
CA GLN A 335 -1.78 -12.60 -2.42
C GLN A 335 -0.84 -13.44 -1.57
N ASN A 336 0.38 -13.67 -2.04
CA ASN A 336 1.38 -14.40 -1.26
C ASN A 336 2.63 -13.54 -1.08
N PRO A 337 3.32 -13.61 0.07
CA PRO A 337 4.63 -12.99 0.20
C PRO A 337 5.54 -13.41 -0.94
N VAL A 338 6.41 -12.50 -1.39
CA VAL A 338 7.41 -12.83 -2.41
C VAL A 338 8.27 -14.00 -1.96
N PRO A 339 8.63 -14.94 -2.86
CA PRO A 339 9.41 -16.15 -2.51
C PRO A 339 10.81 -15.83 -2.00
N GLU A 340 11.32 -14.62 -2.22
CA GLU A 340 12.56 -14.11 -1.62
C GLU A 340 12.53 -14.15 -0.08
N LEU A 341 11.34 -14.07 0.52
CA LEU A 341 11.16 -14.21 1.97
C LEU A 341 11.48 -15.64 2.44
N ASP A 342 11.19 -16.66 1.62
CA ASP A 342 11.48 -18.05 1.98
C ASP A 342 12.98 -18.30 2.12
N ALA A 343 13.81 -17.55 1.39
CA ALA A 343 15.27 -17.63 1.50
C ALA A 343 15.82 -17.03 2.81
N GLN A 344 15.01 -16.25 3.55
CA GLN A 344 15.39 -15.68 4.85
C GLN A 344 15.12 -16.66 6.00
N ARG A 345 14.38 -17.74 5.77
CA ARG A 345 14.06 -18.73 6.82
C ARG A 345 15.31 -19.38 7.33
N SER A 346 15.44 -19.45 8.66
CA SER A 346 16.50 -20.23 9.31
C SER A 346 16.43 -21.70 8.91
N ALA A 347 17.60 -22.35 8.77
CA ALA A 347 17.68 -23.77 8.40
C ALA A 347 17.07 -24.71 9.47
N ALA A 348 16.91 -24.25 10.70
CA ALA A 348 16.32 -25.01 11.81
C ALA A 348 14.87 -24.58 12.02
N ALA A 349 13.94 -25.30 11.42
CA ALA A 349 12.52 -25.12 11.71
C ALA A 349 12.17 -25.73 13.07
N LEU A 350 11.35 -25.02 13.84
CA LEU A 350 10.69 -25.51 15.05
C LEU A 350 9.35 -26.12 14.67
N HIS A 351 9.07 -27.33 15.14
CA HIS A 351 7.77 -27.96 14.98
C HIS A 351 7.06 -27.95 16.32
N ALA A 352 5.94 -27.21 16.40
CA ALA A 352 5.11 -27.12 17.58
C ALA A 352 3.84 -27.98 17.44
N ALA A 353 3.53 -28.78 18.44
CA ALA A 353 2.27 -29.50 18.52
C ALA A 353 1.11 -28.55 18.77
N SER A 354 -0.13 -28.99 18.46
CA SER A 354 -1.33 -28.21 18.80
C SER A 354 -1.39 -27.87 20.29
N GLY A 355 -1.47 -26.57 20.59
CA GLY A 355 -1.52 -26.03 21.95
C GLY A 355 -0.16 -25.86 22.64
N GLU A 356 0.94 -26.24 22.01
CA GLU A 356 2.28 -25.95 22.50
C GLU A 356 2.59 -24.45 22.33
N GLU A 357 3.15 -23.83 23.37
CA GLU A 357 3.60 -22.44 23.32
C GLU A 357 5.11 -22.42 23.13
N VAL A 358 5.57 -21.70 22.11
CA VAL A 358 6.98 -21.52 21.80
C VAL A 358 7.37 -20.06 21.92
N PHE A 359 8.62 -19.79 22.25
CA PHE A 359 9.20 -18.45 22.31
C PHE A 359 10.27 -18.35 21.24
N LEU A 360 10.23 -17.30 20.42
CA LEU A 360 11.16 -17.07 19.32
C LEU A 360 11.34 -15.57 19.08
N ALA A 361 12.36 -15.21 18.30
CA ALA A 361 12.55 -13.81 17.90
C ALA A 361 11.27 -13.25 17.26
N PRO A 362 10.99 -11.93 17.39
CA PRO A 362 9.78 -11.33 16.85
C PRO A 362 9.73 -11.33 15.32
N ARG A 363 10.77 -11.82 14.66
CA ARG A 363 10.85 -12.05 13.22
C ARG A 363 10.70 -13.53 12.93
N PHE A 364 9.54 -13.92 12.44
CA PHE A 364 9.22 -15.32 12.22
C PHE A 364 8.29 -15.54 11.04
N ASP A 365 8.35 -16.74 10.49
CA ASP A 365 7.42 -17.26 9.49
C ASP A 365 6.81 -18.56 10.03
N LEU A 366 5.49 -18.55 10.25
CA LEU A 366 4.71 -19.70 10.70
C LEU A 366 3.90 -20.25 9.53
N THR A 367 3.91 -21.58 9.38
CA THR A 367 3.02 -22.28 8.46
C THR A 367 2.26 -23.40 9.17
N ALA A 368 0.97 -23.57 8.81
CA ALA A 368 0.13 -24.63 9.33
C ALA A 368 -0.94 -25.06 8.32
N ALA A 369 -1.46 -26.28 8.48
CA ALA A 369 -2.55 -26.83 7.68
C ALA A 369 -3.71 -27.24 8.62
N PRO A 370 -4.54 -26.29 9.07
CA PRO A 370 -5.66 -26.56 9.95
C PRO A 370 -6.74 -27.39 9.23
N ALA A 371 -7.42 -28.25 10.00
CA ALA A 371 -8.50 -29.11 9.48
C ALA A 371 -9.85 -28.87 10.20
N GLY A 372 -9.97 -27.79 10.96
CA GLY A 372 -11.14 -27.40 11.75
C GLY A 372 -10.88 -26.07 12.44
N ASP A 373 -11.59 -25.83 13.54
CA ASP A 373 -11.41 -24.64 14.36
C ASP A 373 -9.98 -24.52 14.87
N PHE A 374 -9.45 -23.30 14.87
CA PHE A 374 -8.14 -23.01 15.44
C PHE A 374 -8.08 -21.62 16.10
N CYS A 375 -7.11 -21.47 16.98
CA CYS A 375 -6.74 -20.17 17.54
C CYS A 375 -5.22 -20.02 17.55
N LEU A 376 -4.73 -19.03 16.83
CA LEU A 376 -3.35 -18.55 16.93
C LEU A 376 -3.30 -17.42 17.95
N THR A 377 -2.34 -17.46 18.87
CA THR A 377 -2.06 -16.38 19.81
C THR A 377 -0.59 -15.98 19.66
N VAL A 378 -0.34 -14.69 19.46
CA VAL A 378 1.00 -14.10 19.35
C VAL A 378 1.17 -13.08 20.48
N ALA A 379 2.35 -13.06 21.11
CA ALA A 379 2.70 -12.16 22.21
C ALA A 379 1.63 -12.16 23.34
N GLN A 380 0.97 -13.30 23.56
CA GLN A 380 -0.08 -13.52 24.57
C GLN A 380 -1.32 -12.60 24.45
N GLY A 381 -1.36 -11.69 23.44
CA GLY A 381 -2.42 -10.69 23.35
C GLY A 381 -2.98 -10.43 21.96
N VAL A 382 -2.34 -10.88 20.87
CA VAL A 382 -2.91 -10.84 19.52
C VAL A 382 -3.44 -12.22 19.18
N GLN A 383 -4.72 -12.33 18.84
CA GLN A 383 -5.37 -13.59 18.53
C GLN A 383 -6.02 -13.57 17.15
N LEU A 384 -5.77 -14.65 16.37
CA LEU A 384 -6.55 -15.01 15.20
C LEU A 384 -7.39 -16.25 15.54
N VAL A 385 -8.70 -16.12 15.58
CA VAL A 385 -9.64 -17.20 15.88
C VAL A 385 -10.43 -17.55 14.62
N TYR A 386 -10.39 -18.81 14.22
CA TYR A 386 -11.16 -19.32 13.09
C TYR A 386 -12.21 -20.32 13.59
N THR A 387 -13.46 -20.18 13.12
CA THR A 387 -14.58 -21.08 13.35
C THR A 387 -15.03 -21.66 12.02
N GLU A 388 -14.92 -22.99 11.87
CA GLU A 388 -15.22 -23.67 10.61
C GLU A 388 -16.71 -23.68 10.26
N GLN A 389 -17.59 -23.75 11.29
CA GLN A 389 -19.03 -23.83 11.10
C GLN A 389 -19.59 -22.69 10.22
N ASP A 390 -19.08 -21.48 10.34
CA ASP A 390 -19.50 -20.31 9.58
C ASP A 390 -18.38 -19.73 8.70
N CYS A 391 -17.24 -20.42 8.65
CA CYS A 391 -16.02 -19.99 7.95
C CYS A 391 -15.54 -18.59 8.36
N THR A 392 -15.75 -18.18 9.62
CA THR A 392 -15.39 -16.85 10.12
C THR A 392 -14.01 -16.85 10.75
N CYS A 393 -13.19 -15.89 10.34
CA CYS A 393 -11.89 -15.59 10.93
C CYS A 393 -11.95 -14.25 11.66
N THR A 394 -11.49 -14.22 12.92
CA THR A 394 -11.51 -13.02 13.76
C THR A 394 -10.11 -12.72 14.28
N LEU A 395 -9.53 -11.61 13.83
CA LEU A 395 -8.32 -11.02 14.40
C LEU A 395 -8.74 -10.09 15.53
N ARG A 396 -8.17 -10.27 16.74
CA ARG A 396 -8.50 -9.43 17.89
C ARG A 396 -7.29 -9.21 18.79
N PHE A 397 -7.30 -8.08 19.47
CA PHE A 397 -6.36 -7.76 20.54
C PHE A 397 -7.03 -7.98 21.90
N THR A 398 -6.44 -8.83 22.73
CA THR A 398 -6.89 -9.09 24.09
C THR A 398 -6.06 -8.35 25.14
N ASP A 399 -4.87 -7.86 24.74
CA ASP A 399 -4.03 -6.96 25.54
C ASP A 399 -3.96 -5.57 24.86
N PRO A 400 -4.54 -4.54 25.49
CA PRO A 400 -4.49 -3.17 24.96
C PRO A 400 -3.07 -2.59 24.83
N ALA A 401 -2.10 -3.10 25.61
CA ALA A 401 -0.70 -2.63 25.53
C ALA A 401 -0.03 -2.96 24.19
N LEU A 402 -0.49 -4.01 23.51
CA LEU A 402 0.01 -4.39 22.19
C LEU A 402 -0.70 -3.64 21.05
N ALA A 403 -1.83 -3.03 21.31
CA ALA A 403 -2.83 -2.68 20.31
C ALA A 403 -2.75 -1.22 19.82
N ASP A 404 -2.40 -0.30 20.71
CA ASP A 404 -2.53 1.16 20.50
C ASP A 404 -3.89 1.55 19.89
N GLY A 405 -4.99 1.02 20.48
CA GLY A 405 -6.37 1.28 20.06
C GLY A 405 -6.99 0.23 19.12
N ARG A 406 -6.22 -0.67 18.52
CA ARG A 406 -6.77 -1.75 17.67
C ARG A 406 -7.57 -2.74 18.52
N THR A 407 -8.73 -3.16 18.03
CA THR A 407 -9.67 -4.00 18.76
C THR A 407 -9.96 -5.32 18.06
N VAL A 408 -10.83 -5.32 17.05
CA VAL A 408 -11.28 -6.52 16.34
C VAL A 408 -11.50 -6.26 14.85
N ARG A 409 -11.16 -7.26 14.01
CA ARG A 409 -11.50 -7.35 12.60
C ARG A 409 -11.97 -8.76 12.28
N ARG A 410 -12.87 -8.89 11.31
CA ARG A 410 -13.45 -10.18 10.92
C ARG A 410 -13.49 -10.33 9.41
N ALA A 411 -13.30 -11.57 8.95
CA ALA A 411 -13.56 -11.94 7.58
C ALA A 411 -14.28 -13.27 7.52
N ARG A 412 -15.21 -13.41 6.59
CA ARG A 412 -15.78 -14.69 6.22
C ARG A 412 -15.01 -15.24 5.02
N LEU A 413 -14.42 -16.41 5.18
CA LEU A 413 -13.70 -17.09 4.12
C LEU A 413 -14.69 -17.71 3.12
N ALA A 414 -14.36 -17.67 1.83
CA ALA A 414 -15.16 -18.30 0.77
C ALA A 414 -15.18 -19.84 0.87
N ALA A 415 -14.16 -20.42 1.51
CA ALA A 415 -14.04 -21.86 1.72
C ALA A 415 -13.42 -22.13 3.11
N PRO A 416 -13.58 -23.35 3.66
CA PRO A 416 -12.93 -23.75 4.90
C PRO A 416 -11.42 -23.46 4.88
N CYS A 417 -10.88 -23.01 6.01
CA CYS A 417 -9.45 -22.73 6.12
C CYS A 417 -8.64 -24.05 6.09
N ARG A 418 -7.71 -24.16 5.15
CA ARG A 418 -6.84 -25.34 4.97
C ARG A 418 -5.37 -24.99 4.92
N SER A 419 -5.03 -23.70 4.81
CA SER A 419 -3.66 -23.24 4.94
C SER A 419 -3.61 -21.91 5.68
N LEU A 420 -2.61 -21.78 6.55
CA LEU A 420 -2.30 -20.60 7.33
C LEU A 420 -0.80 -20.32 7.17
N ARG A 421 -0.45 -19.11 6.79
CA ARG A 421 0.92 -18.57 6.89
C ARG A 421 0.88 -17.26 7.65
N VAL A 422 1.83 -17.05 8.56
CA VAL A 422 1.95 -15.81 9.32
C VAL A 422 3.37 -15.32 9.27
N VAL A 423 3.55 -14.11 8.80
CA VAL A 423 4.83 -13.41 8.78
C VAL A 423 4.83 -12.37 9.88
N GLY A 424 5.71 -12.53 10.86
CA GLY A 424 5.96 -11.56 11.93
C GLY A 424 7.24 -10.78 11.68
N ASP A 425 7.23 -9.47 11.91
CA ASP A 425 8.43 -8.64 11.90
C ASP A 425 8.31 -7.55 12.97
N ASN A 426 9.12 -7.62 13.98
CA ASN A 426 9.22 -6.76 15.17
C ASN A 426 7.91 -6.08 15.65
N SER A 427 7.17 -5.44 14.76
CA SER A 427 5.94 -4.70 15.09
C SER A 427 4.84 -4.85 14.04
N SER A 428 4.86 -5.93 13.25
CA SER A 428 3.79 -6.25 12.28
C SER A 428 3.51 -7.74 12.25
N LEU A 429 2.26 -8.07 11.91
CA LEU A 429 1.81 -9.41 11.55
C LEU A 429 1.06 -9.33 10.23
N GLU A 430 1.47 -10.16 9.27
CA GLU A 430 0.73 -10.39 8.03
C GLU A 430 0.32 -11.86 7.97
N ILE A 431 -0.98 -12.10 7.88
CA ILE A 431 -1.60 -13.41 8.02
C ILE A 431 -2.30 -13.77 6.71
N PHE A 432 -1.87 -14.86 6.10
CA PHE A 432 -2.35 -15.33 4.80
C PHE A 432 -3.10 -16.65 4.98
N LEU A 433 -4.38 -16.65 4.61
CA LEU A 433 -5.29 -17.79 4.71
C LEU A 433 -5.61 -18.31 3.31
N ASN A 434 -5.67 -19.64 3.17
CA ASN A 434 -6.01 -20.33 1.92
C ASN A 434 -5.17 -19.82 0.73
N GLY A 435 -3.84 -19.81 0.90
CA GLY A 435 -2.91 -19.35 -0.14
C GLY A 435 -3.04 -17.89 -0.49
N GLY A 436 -3.46 -17.05 0.47
CA GLY A 436 -3.59 -15.60 0.29
C GLY A 436 -4.94 -15.16 -0.31
N ALA A 437 -5.95 -16.03 -0.33
CA ALA A 437 -7.31 -15.65 -0.70
C ALA A 437 -7.97 -14.69 0.31
N THR A 438 -7.55 -14.77 1.57
CA THR A 438 -7.90 -13.81 2.62
C THR A 438 -6.65 -13.44 3.39
N VAL A 439 -6.42 -12.16 3.59
CA VAL A 439 -5.23 -11.62 4.27
C VAL A 439 -5.66 -10.70 5.39
N PHE A 440 -4.90 -10.69 6.49
CA PHE A 440 -5.01 -9.71 7.57
C PHE A 440 -3.64 -9.10 7.82
N SER A 441 -3.53 -7.79 7.73
CA SER A 441 -2.34 -7.04 8.09
C SER A 441 -2.60 -6.18 9.31
N THR A 442 -1.68 -6.20 10.27
CA THR A 442 -1.81 -5.38 11.49
C THR A 442 -0.45 -5.00 12.06
N ARG A 443 -0.40 -3.79 12.61
CA ARG A 443 0.68 -3.41 13.53
C ARG A 443 0.36 -3.93 14.93
N TYR A 444 1.39 -4.27 15.68
CA TYR A 444 1.33 -4.59 17.11
C TYR A 444 2.65 -4.19 17.77
N TYR A 445 2.67 -4.03 19.08
CA TYR A 445 3.82 -3.43 19.77
C TYR A 445 4.24 -4.29 20.97
N PRO A 446 4.91 -5.44 20.73
CA PRO A 446 5.37 -6.29 21.81
C PRO A 446 6.52 -5.65 22.59
N ALA A 447 6.69 -6.03 23.87
CA ALA A 447 7.87 -5.69 24.61
C ALA A 447 9.14 -6.24 23.90
N PRO A 448 10.29 -5.55 23.99
CA PRO A 448 11.54 -6.06 23.42
C PRO A 448 11.90 -7.45 23.94
N GLY A 449 12.35 -8.32 23.04
CA GLY A 449 12.74 -9.70 23.35
C GLY A 449 11.96 -10.71 22.51
N ASP A 450 12.02 -11.99 22.94
CA ASP A 450 11.29 -13.05 22.27
C ASP A 450 9.78 -12.91 22.48
N VAL A 451 9.02 -13.27 21.47
CA VAL A 451 7.55 -13.30 21.51
C VAL A 451 7.06 -14.74 21.65
N SER A 452 5.99 -14.91 22.40
CA SER A 452 5.31 -16.21 22.45
C SER A 452 4.42 -16.40 21.24
N VAL A 453 4.43 -17.61 20.68
CA VAL A 453 3.51 -18.04 19.62
C VAL A 453 2.89 -19.37 20.02
N LYS A 454 1.56 -19.46 19.94
CA LYS A 454 0.79 -20.65 20.28
C LYS A 454 -0.33 -20.85 19.26
N LEU A 455 -0.37 -22.03 18.63
CA LEU A 455 -1.47 -22.43 17.77
C LEU A 455 -2.21 -23.61 18.37
N THR A 456 -3.51 -23.47 18.64
CA THR A 456 -4.41 -24.57 19.02
C THR A 456 -5.26 -24.97 17.83
N GLY A 457 -5.60 -26.25 17.67
CA GLY A 457 -6.39 -26.80 16.56
C GLY A 457 -5.55 -27.31 15.39
N ALA A 458 -4.25 -27.01 15.34
CA ALA A 458 -3.31 -27.55 14.36
C ALA A 458 -1.89 -27.58 14.93
N ALA A 459 -1.04 -28.45 14.41
CA ALA A 459 0.42 -28.33 14.54
C ALA A 459 0.94 -27.27 13.55
N CYS A 460 2.08 -26.66 13.86
CA CYS A 460 2.69 -25.68 12.99
C CYS A 460 4.21 -25.85 12.89
N GLU A 461 4.75 -25.32 11.80
CA GLU A 461 6.18 -25.13 11.60
C GLU A 461 6.49 -23.64 11.76
N LEU A 462 7.56 -23.31 12.45
CA LEU A 462 8.03 -21.95 12.69
C LEU A 462 9.50 -21.84 12.32
N CYS A 463 9.85 -20.80 11.58
CA CYS A 463 11.23 -20.44 11.26
C CYS A 463 11.51 -19.02 11.74
N ASN A 464 12.68 -18.75 12.31
CA ASN A 464 13.16 -17.37 12.43
C ASN A 464 13.52 -16.84 11.03
N LEU A 465 13.25 -15.55 10.86
CA LEU A 465 13.61 -14.78 9.68
C LEU A 465 14.79 -13.84 9.95
#